data_f046d29193bad96e4f1b9115efb77040
#
_entry.id   f046d29193bad96e4f1b9115efb77040
#
_cell.length_a   1.000
_cell.length_b   1.000
_cell.length_c   1.000
_cell.angle_alpha   90.00
_cell.angle_beta   90.00
_cell.angle_gamma   90.00
#
_symmetry.space_group_name_H-M   'P 1'
#
loop_
_entity.id
_entity.type
_entity.pdbx_description
1 polymer ?
#
loop_
_entity_poly.entity_id
_entity_poly.type
_entity_poly.pdbx_seq_one_letter_code
_entity_poly.pdbx_strand_id
1 'polypeptide(L)'
;MNQIMVIGISSGVGKSTFARKLGEAIDINVYHLDVFYWKPNWVEATLEEFSKAQQEIVSQRQWIIEGNYSNTFEIRAENADTIIY
;
A
#
# COMPACT_ATOMS: atom_id res chain seq x y z
N MET A 1 7.81 -13.75 3.52
CA MET A 1 7.54 -12.48 2.83
C MET A 1 6.15 -12.53 2.21
N ASN A 2 5.15 -12.31 3.03
CA ASN A 2 3.75 -12.38 2.60
C ASN A 2 2.99 -11.06 2.77
N GLN A 3 3.37 -10.24 3.76
CA GLN A 3 2.75 -8.96 4.03
C GLN A 3 3.82 -7.88 3.90
N ILE A 4 3.83 -7.20 2.77
CA ILE A 4 4.95 -6.34 2.40
C ILE A 4 4.51 -4.89 2.23
N MET A 5 5.17 -3.98 2.94
CA MET A 5 5.03 -2.55 2.72
C MET A 5 6.19 -2.07 1.83
N VAL A 6 5.86 -1.31 0.80
CA VAL A 6 6.86 -0.63 -0.02
C VAL A 6 6.70 0.87 0.19
N ILE A 7 7.69 1.48 0.80
CA ILE A 7 7.69 2.90 1.11
C ILE A 7 8.98 3.52 0.58
N GLY A 8 9.05 4.85 0.58
CA GLY A 8 10.22 5.53 0.11
C GLY A 8 10.20 6.99 0.47
N ILE A 9 11.34 7.65 0.34
CA ILE A 9 11.51 9.04 0.72
C ILE A 9 10.85 9.95 -0.32
N SER A 10 10.90 9.57 -1.59
CA SER A 10 10.36 10.37 -2.68
C SER A 10 9.14 9.70 -3.28
N SER A 11 8.17 10.49 -3.69
CA SER A 11 7.07 10.02 -4.50
C SER A 11 7.59 9.86 -5.93
N GLY A 12 7.13 8.85 -6.64
CA GLY A 12 7.52 8.69 -8.02
C GLY A 12 7.27 7.31 -8.56
N VAL A 13 7.53 7.20 -9.85
CA VAL A 13 7.25 6.00 -10.63
C VAL A 13 8.08 4.80 -10.19
N GLY A 14 9.28 5.06 -9.67
CA GLY A 14 10.20 4.00 -9.29
C GLY A 14 9.65 3.08 -8.22
N LYS A 15 9.02 3.64 -7.19
CA LYS A 15 8.45 2.88 -6.10
C LYS A 15 7.28 2.02 -6.58
N SER A 16 6.40 2.60 -7.38
CA SER A 16 5.24 1.89 -7.94
C SER A 16 5.68 0.78 -8.89
N THR A 17 6.67 1.06 -9.73
CA THR A 17 7.22 0.09 -10.67
C THR A 17 7.89 -1.06 -9.92
N PHE A 18 8.65 -0.75 -8.88
CA PHE A 18 9.31 -1.77 -8.07
C PHE A 18 8.28 -2.70 -7.42
N ALA A 19 7.23 -2.13 -6.84
CA ALA A 19 6.18 -2.94 -6.19
C ALA A 19 5.49 -3.86 -7.19
N ARG A 20 5.21 -3.37 -8.39
CA ARG A 20 4.59 -4.17 -9.44
C ARG A 20 5.48 -5.34 -9.86
N LYS A 21 6.77 -5.07 -10.06
CA LYS A 21 7.72 -6.13 -10.43
C LYS A 21 7.88 -7.15 -9.33
N LEU A 22 7.91 -6.70 -8.08
CA LEU A 22 7.98 -7.62 -6.94
C LEU A 22 6.75 -8.52 -6.90
N GLY A 23 5.57 -7.95 -7.08
CA GLY A 23 4.33 -8.72 -7.09
C GLY A 23 4.29 -9.78 -8.17
N GLU A 24 4.80 -9.44 -9.36
CA GLU A 24 4.90 -10.40 -10.44
C GLU A 24 5.89 -11.53 -10.11
N ALA A 25 7.02 -11.18 -9.48
CA ALA A 25 8.06 -12.14 -9.17
C ALA A 25 7.66 -13.16 -8.11
N ILE A 26 6.87 -12.74 -7.11
CA ILE A 26 6.48 -13.60 -6.01
C ILE A 26 4.99 -13.97 -6.01
N ASP A 27 4.28 -13.57 -7.05
CA ASP A 27 2.86 -13.89 -7.26
C ASP A 27 1.97 -13.43 -6.09
N ILE A 28 2.10 -12.17 -5.72
CA ILE A 28 1.27 -11.54 -4.69
C ILE A 28 0.66 -10.26 -5.26
N ASN A 29 -0.61 -10.03 -5.00
CA ASN A 29 -1.31 -8.84 -5.48
C ASN A 29 -0.73 -7.56 -4.87
N VAL A 30 -0.61 -6.54 -5.70
CA VAL A 30 -0.09 -5.23 -5.30
C VAL A 30 -1.24 -4.23 -5.18
N TYR A 31 -1.23 -3.48 -4.10
CA TYR A 31 -2.21 -2.42 -3.84
C TYR A 31 -1.49 -1.09 -3.78
N HIS A 32 -1.77 -0.22 -4.74
CA HIS A 32 -1.20 1.13 -4.76
C HIS A 32 -2.13 2.07 -4.00
N LEU A 33 -1.64 2.65 -2.92
CA LEU A 33 -2.49 3.46 -2.04
C LEU A 33 -3.12 4.66 -2.74
N ASP A 34 -2.48 5.21 -3.75
CA ASP A 34 -3.05 6.32 -4.51
C ASP A 34 -4.41 5.97 -5.11
N VAL A 35 -4.60 4.74 -5.52
CA VAL A 35 -5.88 4.29 -6.09
C VAL A 35 -7.00 4.37 -5.07
N PHE A 36 -6.68 4.12 -3.81
CA PHE A 36 -7.67 4.14 -2.73
C PHE A 36 -7.87 5.51 -2.11
N TYR A 37 -6.86 6.38 -2.24
CA TYR A 37 -6.91 7.72 -1.68
C TYR A 37 -7.70 8.68 -2.57
N TRP A 38 -7.51 8.61 -3.88
CA TRP A 38 -8.16 9.51 -4.83
C TRP A 38 -9.45 8.91 -5.36
N LYS A 39 -10.56 9.53 -4.99
CA LYS A 39 -11.89 9.16 -5.48
C LYS A 39 -12.15 9.85 -6.82
N PRO A 40 -13.20 9.46 -7.56
CA PRO A 40 -13.56 10.14 -8.81
C PRO A 40 -13.62 11.66 -8.64
N ASN A 41 -13.23 12.38 -9.69
CA ASN A 41 -13.19 13.84 -9.70
C ASN A 41 -12.14 14.43 -8.75
N TRP A 42 -11.09 13.66 -8.48
CA TRP A 42 -9.97 14.09 -7.64
C TRP A 42 -10.39 14.48 -6.22
N VAL A 43 -11.41 13.84 -5.70
CA VAL A 43 -11.85 14.01 -4.32
C VAL A 43 -11.02 13.10 -3.43
N GLU A 44 -10.47 13.64 -2.35
CA GLU A 44 -9.70 12.84 -1.40
C GLU A 44 -10.63 11.96 -0.58
N ALA A 45 -10.23 10.73 -0.34
CA ALA A 45 -10.93 9.86 0.59
C ALA A 45 -10.81 10.43 2.00
N THR A 46 -11.84 10.26 2.81
CA THR A 46 -11.74 10.63 4.22
C THR A 46 -10.76 9.69 4.92
N LEU A 47 -10.24 10.12 6.07
CA LEU A 47 -9.36 9.27 6.86
C LEU A 47 -10.04 7.95 7.19
N GLU A 48 -11.31 7.99 7.53
CA GLU A 48 -12.08 6.79 7.86
C GLU A 48 -12.19 5.85 6.67
N GLU A 49 -12.54 6.37 5.50
CA GLU A 49 -12.64 5.57 4.27
C GLU A 49 -11.31 4.93 3.90
N PHE A 50 -10.24 5.71 3.97
CA PHE A 50 -8.91 5.27 3.60
C PHE A 50 -8.39 4.22 4.58
N SER A 51 -8.61 4.44 5.88
CA SER A 51 -8.22 3.48 6.92
C SER A 51 -8.96 2.16 6.75
N LYS A 52 -10.26 2.22 6.49
CA LYS A 52 -11.08 1.02 6.32
C LYS A 52 -10.63 0.21 5.12
N ALA A 53 -10.33 0.87 4.01
CA ALA A 53 -9.83 0.18 2.81
C ALA A 53 -8.54 -0.56 3.11
N GLN A 54 -7.62 0.06 3.84
CA GLN A 54 -6.36 -0.57 4.21
C GLN A 54 -6.56 -1.73 5.19
N GLN A 55 -7.48 -1.59 6.14
CA GLN A 55 -7.77 -2.66 7.07
C GLN A 55 -8.28 -3.91 6.36
N GLU A 56 -9.07 -3.74 5.32
CA GLU A 56 -9.53 -4.85 4.51
C GLU A 56 -8.38 -5.54 3.77
N ILE A 57 -7.44 -4.76 3.23
CA ILE A 57 -6.29 -5.31 2.53
C ILE A 57 -5.39 -6.10 3.48
N VAL A 58 -5.04 -5.52 4.63
CA VAL A 58 -4.11 -6.17 5.57
C VAL A 58 -4.71 -7.38 6.27
N SER A 59 -6.02 -7.58 6.18
CA SER A 59 -6.66 -8.78 6.71
C SER A 59 -6.44 -10.01 5.82
N GLN A 60 -5.97 -9.83 4.62
CA GLN A 60 -5.68 -10.92 3.70
C GLN A 60 -4.36 -11.61 4.08
N ARG A 61 -4.19 -12.85 3.63
CA ARG A 61 -2.98 -13.62 3.94
C ARG A 61 -1.73 -13.04 3.30
N GLN A 62 -1.88 -12.49 2.12
CA GLN A 62 -0.76 -11.97 1.33
C GLN A 62 -1.15 -10.64 0.71
N TRP A 63 -0.24 -9.68 0.78
CA TRP A 63 -0.44 -8.39 0.13
C TRP A 63 0.88 -7.63 0.02
N ILE A 64 0.94 -6.78 -1.00
CA ILE A 64 1.99 -5.79 -1.15
C ILE A 64 1.28 -4.45 -1.22
N ILE A 65 1.59 -3.56 -0.29
CA ILE A 65 0.99 -2.21 -0.28
C ILE A 65 2.10 -1.20 -0.54
N GLU A 66 1.93 -0.41 -1.59
CA GLU A 66 2.89 0.61 -1.97
C GLU A 66 2.31 2.00 -1.71
N GLY A 67 3.06 2.85 -1.03
CA GLY A 67 2.67 4.22 -0.76
C GLY A 67 3.20 4.71 0.58
N ASN A 68 3.25 6.04 0.73
CA ASN A 68 3.87 6.66 1.90
C ASN A 68 2.90 7.18 2.95
N TYR A 69 1.65 7.38 2.66
CA TYR A 69 0.64 7.99 3.52
C TYR A 69 0.87 7.77 5.01
N SER A 70 1.55 8.72 5.66
CA SER A 70 2.02 8.56 7.04
C SER A 70 0.89 8.53 8.08
N ASN A 71 -0.23 9.16 7.78
CA ASN A 71 -1.35 9.20 8.72
C ASN A 71 -2.05 7.84 8.92
N THR A 72 -1.77 6.88 8.05
CA THR A 72 -2.29 5.50 8.17
C THR A 72 -1.18 4.47 8.25
N PHE A 73 0.04 4.92 8.49
CA PHE A 73 1.22 4.05 8.50
C PHE A 73 1.08 2.86 9.43
N GLU A 74 0.56 3.08 10.63
CA GLU A 74 0.47 2.03 11.64
C GLU A 74 -0.40 0.85 11.22
N ILE A 75 -1.46 1.10 10.46
CA ILE A 75 -2.33 0.03 9.98
C ILE A 75 -1.52 -1.00 9.20
N ARG A 76 -0.64 -0.51 8.35
CA ARG A 76 0.19 -1.37 7.51
C ARG A 76 1.35 -1.97 8.32
N ALA A 77 2.02 -1.14 9.11
CA ALA A 77 3.22 -1.56 9.84
C ALA A 77 2.92 -2.67 10.86
N GLU A 78 1.79 -2.59 11.53
CA GLU A 78 1.40 -3.59 12.52
C GLU A 78 1.17 -4.97 11.90
N ASN A 79 0.82 -5.00 10.62
CA ASN A 79 0.46 -6.23 9.93
C ASN A 79 1.50 -6.70 8.92
N ALA A 80 2.56 -5.93 8.71
CA ALA A 80 3.60 -6.25 7.74
C ALA A 80 4.66 -7.17 8.35
N ASP A 81 5.10 -8.14 7.55
CA ASP A 81 6.26 -8.96 7.92
C ASP A 81 7.54 -8.42 7.26
N THR A 82 7.40 -7.51 6.30
CA THR A 82 8.54 -6.96 5.56
C THR A 82 8.26 -5.51 5.19
N ILE A 83 9.25 -4.65 5.40
CA ILE A 83 9.18 -3.24 5.00
C ILE A 83 10.36 -2.96 4.07
N ILE A 84 10.06 -2.47 2.87
CA ILE A 84 11.07 -2.18 1.85
C ILE A 84 11.09 -0.68 1.58
N TYR A 85 12.26 -0.09 1.66
CA TYR A 85 12.48 1.31 1.31
C TYR A 85 12.87 1.45 -0.15
#